data_90f721bf20ce81a4e5b158bf5007ca2d
#
_entry.id   90f721bf20ce81a4e5b158bf5007ca2d
#
_cell.length_a   1.000
_cell.length_b   1.000
_cell.length_c   1.000
_cell.angle_alpha   90.00
_cell.angle_beta   90.00
_cell.angle_gamma   90.00
#
_symmetry.space_group_name_H-M   'P 1'
#
loop_
_entity.id
_entity.type
_entity.pdbx_description
1 polymer ?
#
loop_
_entity_poly.entity_id
_entity_poly.type
_entity_poly.pdbx_seq_one_letter_code
_entity_poly.pdbx_strand_id
1 'polypeptide(L)'
;METTNAKTKITVQTTVNSPVSKVWESFNAPEHIMKWNQASKDWHCPASENDLRTGGRFKHTMAAKDGSFSFDFEGEYINVIENKLIKYVLGDGRTVQVKFEGSGNQTHVIEVFDAETSNTMELQQTGWQAILDNFKGYTEAA
;
A
#
# COMPACT_ATOMS: atom_id res chain seq x y z
N MET A 1 -3.66 3.13 32.41
CA MET A 1 -3.32 3.00 31.77
C MET A 1 -3.34 2.81 30.73
N GLU A 2 -3.31 2.79 30.60
CA GLU A 2 -3.18 2.51 29.68
C GLU A 2 -3.14 2.22 28.71
N THR A 3 -3.75 2.14 28.51
CA THR A 3 -3.62 1.62 27.61
C THR A 3 -3.03 1.87 26.60
N THR A 4 -2.78 2.29 26.72
CA THR A 4 -2.07 2.67 25.86
C THR A 4 -1.54 1.92 24.79
N ASN A 5 -1.88 0.85 24.51
CA ASN A 5 -1.43 0.04 23.40
C ASN A 5 -2.25 0.20 22.14
N ALA A 6 -3.25 1.02 22.19
CA ALA A 6 -4.04 1.33 21.01
C ALA A 6 -3.20 2.17 20.07
N LYS A 7 -2.85 1.62 18.92
CA LYS A 7 -2.08 2.35 17.90
C LYS A 7 -2.97 3.37 17.20
N THR A 8 -2.40 4.52 16.91
CA THR A 8 -3.10 5.54 16.15
C THR A 8 -3.23 5.07 14.70
N LYS A 9 -4.43 5.19 14.16
CA LYS A 9 -4.71 4.79 12.78
C LYS A 9 -4.68 6.01 11.87
N ILE A 10 -4.13 5.83 10.68
CA ILE A 10 -4.14 6.84 9.62
C ILE A 10 -4.91 6.25 8.45
N THR A 11 -5.75 7.07 7.81
CA THR A 11 -6.54 6.65 6.64
C THR A 11 -6.15 7.48 5.44
N VAL A 12 -5.90 6.81 4.30
CA VAL A 12 -5.77 7.45 3.00
C VAL A 12 -6.70 6.75 2.03
N GLN A 13 -7.23 7.47 1.03
CA GLN A 13 -8.21 6.89 0.13
C GLN A 13 -8.26 7.61 -1.20
N THR A 14 -8.76 6.92 -2.20
CA THR A 14 -8.97 7.50 -3.53
C THR A 14 -10.02 6.70 -4.28
N THR A 15 -10.61 7.31 -5.31
CA THR A 15 -11.50 6.60 -6.25
C THR A 15 -10.76 6.45 -7.57
N VAL A 16 -10.59 5.21 -8.00
CA VAL A 16 -9.91 4.87 -9.25
C VAL A 16 -10.98 4.60 -10.31
N ASN A 17 -10.87 5.27 -11.47
CA ASN A 17 -11.83 5.10 -12.56
C ASN A 17 -11.48 3.87 -13.38
N SER A 18 -11.65 2.70 -12.77
CA SER A 18 -11.41 1.39 -13.37
C SER A 18 -12.22 0.34 -12.62
N PRO A 19 -12.58 -0.78 -13.27
CA PRO A 19 -13.30 -1.88 -12.60
C PRO A 19 -12.41 -2.51 -11.50
N VAL A 20 -13.05 -3.06 -10.50
CA VAL A 20 -12.35 -3.59 -9.32
C VAL A 20 -11.35 -4.70 -9.67
N SER A 21 -11.65 -5.54 -10.66
CA SER A 21 -10.72 -6.61 -11.05
C SER A 21 -9.41 -6.04 -11.59
N LYS A 22 -9.47 -4.97 -12.37
CA LYS A 22 -8.27 -4.30 -12.89
C LYS A 22 -7.51 -3.59 -11.76
N VAL A 23 -8.23 -2.93 -10.88
CA VAL A 23 -7.63 -2.25 -9.73
C VAL A 23 -6.93 -3.25 -8.83
N TRP A 24 -7.55 -4.37 -8.55
CA TRP A 24 -6.97 -5.46 -7.76
C TRP A 24 -5.68 -5.98 -8.39
N GLU A 25 -5.69 -6.25 -9.67
CA GLU A 25 -4.51 -6.75 -10.39
C GLU A 25 -3.37 -5.74 -10.36
N SER A 26 -3.67 -4.48 -10.67
CA SER A 26 -2.65 -3.42 -10.69
C SER A 26 -2.04 -3.19 -9.30
N PHE A 27 -2.83 -3.38 -8.25
CA PHE A 27 -2.37 -3.18 -6.89
C PHE A 27 -1.44 -4.30 -6.42
N ASN A 28 -1.60 -5.51 -6.94
CA ASN A 28 -0.97 -6.70 -6.38
C ASN A 28 0.09 -7.38 -7.25
N ALA A 29 0.06 -7.19 -8.57
CA ALA A 29 1.05 -7.83 -9.45
C ALA A 29 2.40 -7.11 -9.33
N PRO A 30 3.50 -7.85 -9.05
CA PRO A 30 4.81 -7.21 -8.89
C PRO A 30 5.22 -6.30 -10.03
N GLU A 31 4.97 -6.68 -11.28
CA GLU A 31 5.33 -5.88 -12.43
C GLU A 31 4.59 -4.53 -12.45
N HIS A 32 3.39 -4.47 -11.88
CA HIS A 32 2.64 -3.23 -11.75
C HIS A 32 3.12 -2.43 -10.53
N ILE A 33 3.34 -3.12 -9.40
CA ILE A 33 3.78 -2.48 -8.16
C ILE A 33 5.07 -1.70 -8.39
N MET A 34 6.00 -2.26 -9.15
CA MET A 34 7.27 -1.59 -9.47
C MET A 34 7.08 -0.29 -10.24
N LYS A 35 5.92 -0.05 -10.83
CA LYS A 35 5.65 1.14 -11.62
C LYS A 35 5.06 2.29 -10.80
N TRP A 36 4.32 2.01 -9.74
CA TRP A 36 3.62 3.07 -9.01
C TRP A 36 4.06 3.22 -7.56
N ASN A 37 4.81 2.28 -7.00
CA ASN A 37 5.08 2.26 -5.56
C ASN A 37 6.21 3.21 -5.16
N GLN A 38 5.97 4.49 -5.31
CA GLN A 38 6.87 5.55 -4.84
C GLN A 38 6.07 6.80 -4.47
N ALA A 39 6.57 7.53 -3.45
CA ALA A 39 5.92 8.75 -2.99
C ALA A 39 6.37 9.98 -3.76
N SER A 40 7.53 9.94 -4.40
CA SER A 40 8.07 11.07 -5.15
C SER A 40 8.94 10.59 -6.29
N LYS A 41 9.33 11.54 -7.17
CA LYS A 41 10.17 11.23 -8.34
C LYS A 41 11.58 10.81 -7.97
N ASP A 42 12.02 11.11 -6.74
CA ASP A 42 13.37 10.77 -6.27
C ASP A 42 13.48 9.32 -5.81
N TRP A 43 12.36 8.62 -5.74
CA TRP A 43 12.29 7.23 -5.28
C TRP A 43 11.72 6.32 -6.35
N HIS A 44 12.04 5.02 -6.27
CA HIS A 44 11.46 4.02 -7.14
C HIS A 44 11.39 2.67 -6.40
N CYS A 45 10.71 1.72 -7.02
CA CYS A 45 10.59 0.37 -6.50
C CYS A 45 11.25 -0.59 -7.48
N PRO A 46 12.56 -0.87 -7.32
CA PRO A 46 13.30 -1.69 -8.31
C PRO A 46 13.02 -3.18 -8.23
N ALA A 47 12.41 -3.65 -7.14
CA ALA A 47 12.10 -5.07 -6.97
C ALA A 47 10.83 -5.25 -6.17
N SER A 48 10.06 -6.27 -6.50
CA SER A 48 8.82 -6.59 -5.80
C SER A 48 8.57 -8.09 -5.87
N GLU A 49 8.22 -8.67 -4.72
CA GLU A 49 7.82 -10.09 -4.61
C GLU A 49 6.50 -10.12 -3.86
N ASN A 50 5.55 -10.91 -4.32
CA ASN A 50 4.24 -10.94 -3.70
C ASN A 50 3.62 -12.33 -3.80
N ASP A 51 3.41 -12.96 -2.64
CA ASP A 51 2.67 -14.22 -2.51
C ASP A 51 1.31 -13.86 -1.93
N LEU A 52 0.38 -13.50 -2.79
CA LEU A 52 -0.90 -12.90 -2.41
C LEU A 52 -1.90 -13.98 -1.96
N ARG A 53 -1.78 -14.37 -0.71
CA ARG A 53 -2.69 -15.30 -0.06
C ARG A 53 -2.57 -15.14 1.46
N THR A 54 -3.58 -15.54 2.19
CA THR A 54 -3.50 -15.55 3.65
C THR A 54 -2.33 -16.44 4.08
N GLY A 55 -1.45 -15.90 4.90
CA GLY A 55 -0.22 -16.57 5.31
C GLY A 55 0.96 -16.36 4.36
N GLY A 56 0.73 -15.80 3.18
CA GLY A 56 1.80 -15.48 2.24
C GLY A 56 2.55 -14.21 2.66
N ARG A 57 3.69 -13.96 2.02
CA ARG A 57 4.52 -12.79 2.35
C ARG A 57 4.78 -11.95 1.11
N PHE A 58 5.05 -10.68 1.35
CA PHE A 58 5.46 -9.76 0.28
C PHE A 58 6.72 -9.01 0.70
N LYS A 59 7.46 -8.53 -0.31
CA LYS A 59 8.62 -7.68 -0.10
C LYS A 59 8.74 -6.73 -1.30
N HIS A 60 8.70 -5.44 -1.02
CA HIS A 60 8.90 -4.40 -2.03
C HIS A 60 10.12 -3.60 -1.66
N THR A 61 11.13 -3.56 -2.54
CA THR A 61 12.32 -2.78 -2.30
C THR A 61 12.06 -1.34 -2.70
N MET A 62 12.22 -0.42 -1.76
CA MET A 62 12.05 1.01 -1.96
C MET A 62 13.43 1.63 -1.97
N ALA A 63 13.79 2.37 -3.02
CA ALA A 63 15.14 2.88 -3.16
C ALA A 63 15.14 4.32 -3.67
N ALA A 64 16.06 5.12 -3.13
CA ALA A 64 16.33 6.44 -3.67
C ALA A 64 17.06 6.28 -4.99
N LYS A 65 16.66 7.03 -6.01
CA LYS A 65 17.24 6.89 -7.36
C LYS A 65 18.72 7.25 -7.41
N ASP A 66 19.18 8.10 -6.48
CA ASP A 66 20.60 8.47 -6.41
C ASP A 66 21.46 7.42 -5.69
N GLY A 67 20.86 6.33 -5.23
CA GLY A 67 21.57 5.26 -4.54
C GLY A 67 21.90 5.53 -3.08
N SER A 68 21.44 6.64 -2.52
CA SER A 68 21.81 7.04 -1.16
C SER A 68 21.15 6.19 -0.07
N PHE A 69 20.00 5.59 -0.37
CA PHE A 69 19.26 4.84 0.63
C PHE A 69 18.30 3.84 -0.02
N SER A 70 18.13 2.70 0.63
CA SER A 70 17.10 1.74 0.23
C SER A 70 16.63 0.96 1.46
N PHE A 71 15.41 0.46 1.39
CA PHE A 71 14.87 -0.43 2.43
C PHE A 71 13.84 -1.35 1.81
N ASP A 72 13.58 -2.47 2.50
CA ASP A 72 12.54 -3.41 2.08
C ASP A 72 11.28 -3.18 2.91
N PHE A 73 10.17 -2.95 2.22
CA PHE A 73 8.86 -2.88 2.84
C PHE A 73 8.24 -4.26 2.71
N GLU A 74 8.14 -4.97 3.83
CA GLU A 74 7.74 -6.38 3.80
C GLU A 74 6.80 -6.72 4.93
N GLY A 75 6.01 -7.75 4.72
CA GLY A 75 5.06 -8.20 5.72
C GLY A 75 4.43 -9.54 5.37
N GLU A 76 3.47 -9.92 6.19
CA GLU A 76 2.74 -11.17 6.02
C GLU A 76 1.25 -10.88 5.92
N TYR A 77 0.57 -11.51 4.96
CA TYR A 77 -0.88 -11.34 4.80
C TYR A 77 -1.61 -12.11 5.89
N ILE A 78 -2.51 -11.40 6.58
CA ILE A 78 -3.38 -11.98 7.59
C ILE A 78 -4.70 -12.40 6.94
N ASN A 79 -5.18 -11.62 5.98
CA ASN A 79 -6.46 -11.88 5.31
C ASN A 79 -6.43 -11.32 3.90
N VAL A 80 -6.81 -12.15 2.93
CA VAL A 80 -6.89 -11.74 1.52
C VAL A 80 -8.22 -12.23 0.98
N ILE A 81 -9.07 -11.29 0.54
CA ILE A 81 -10.35 -11.60 -0.10
C ILE A 81 -10.33 -10.90 -1.46
N GLU A 82 -10.28 -11.68 -2.52
CA GLU A 82 -10.12 -11.16 -3.88
C GLU A 82 -11.15 -10.09 -4.20
N ASN A 83 -10.66 -8.96 -4.75
CA ASN A 83 -11.45 -7.80 -5.14
C ASN A 83 -12.14 -7.08 -3.97
N LYS A 84 -11.77 -7.37 -2.72
CA LYS A 84 -12.45 -6.78 -1.56
C LYS A 84 -11.52 -6.29 -0.47
N LEU A 85 -10.54 -7.12 -0.04
CA LEU A 85 -9.81 -6.83 1.17
C LEU A 85 -8.42 -7.44 1.17
N ILE A 86 -7.45 -6.64 1.62
CA ILE A 86 -6.12 -7.12 1.99
C ILE A 86 -5.85 -6.59 3.39
N LYS A 87 -5.40 -7.50 4.28
CA LYS A 87 -4.91 -7.09 5.59
C LYS A 87 -3.58 -7.77 5.82
N TYR A 88 -2.57 -7.01 6.26
CA TYR A 88 -1.25 -7.58 6.53
C TYR A 88 -0.62 -6.95 7.76
N VAL A 89 0.38 -7.64 8.29
CA VAL A 89 1.16 -7.18 9.45
C VAL A 89 2.60 -7.00 9.02
N LEU A 90 3.19 -5.88 9.44
CA LEU A 90 4.60 -5.58 9.20
C LEU A 90 5.46 -6.20 10.29
N GLY A 91 6.78 -6.23 10.07
CA GLY A 91 7.71 -6.90 10.99
C GLY A 91 7.71 -6.32 12.40
N ASP A 92 7.32 -5.05 12.57
CA ASP A 92 7.26 -4.40 13.88
C ASP A 92 5.87 -4.52 14.53
N GLY A 93 4.95 -5.29 13.95
CA GLY A 93 3.61 -5.51 14.48
C GLY A 93 2.55 -4.53 14.04
N ARG A 94 2.91 -3.50 13.26
CA ARG A 94 1.91 -2.58 12.69
C ARG A 94 1.07 -3.32 11.65
N THR A 95 -0.22 -3.00 11.60
CA THR A 95 -1.13 -3.61 10.63
C THR A 95 -1.58 -2.59 9.61
N VAL A 96 -1.90 -3.09 8.42
CA VAL A 96 -2.43 -2.30 7.31
C VAL A 96 -3.64 -3.04 6.74
N GLN A 97 -4.71 -2.30 6.47
CA GLN A 97 -5.89 -2.86 5.85
C GLN A 97 -6.24 -2.04 4.61
N VAL A 98 -6.43 -2.72 3.48
CA VAL A 98 -6.80 -2.07 2.22
C VAL A 98 -8.13 -2.65 1.79
N LYS A 99 -9.12 -1.78 1.62
CA LYS A 99 -10.46 -2.18 1.16
C LYS A 99 -10.65 -1.72 -0.28
N PHE A 100 -11.31 -2.57 -1.07
CA PHE A 100 -11.64 -2.29 -2.45
C PHE A 100 -13.16 -2.35 -2.59
N GLU A 101 -13.78 -1.22 -2.92
CA GLU A 101 -15.22 -1.13 -3.07
C GLU A 101 -15.54 -0.81 -4.52
N GLY A 102 -15.85 -1.84 -5.30
CA GLY A 102 -16.12 -1.69 -6.72
C GLY A 102 -17.56 -1.31 -7.00
N SER A 103 -17.75 -0.44 -7.99
CA SER A 103 -19.07 -0.05 -8.47
C SER A 103 -18.95 0.26 -9.97
N GLY A 104 -19.28 -0.75 -10.80
CA GLY A 104 -19.16 -0.60 -12.27
C GLY A 104 -17.72 -0.35 -12.68
N ASN A 105 -17.47 0.79 -13.30
CA ASN A 105 -16.16 1.16 -13.80
C ASN A 105 -15.35 2.02 -12.82
N GLN A 106 -15.75 2.02 -11.56
CA GLN A 106 -15.03 2.73 -10.50
C GLN A 106 -14.76 1.83 -9.32
N THR A 107 -13.67 2.11 -8.62
CA THR A 107 -13.30 1.40 -7.39
C THR A 107 -12.80 2.39 -6.37
N HIS A 108 -13.43 2.39 -5.20
CA HIS A 108 -12.97 3.20 -4.07
C HIS A 108 -11.96 2.35 -3.28
N VAL A 109 -10.74 2.88 -3.10
CA VAL A 109 -9.67 2.20 -2.38
C VAL A 109 -9.41 2.95 -1.09
N ILE A 110 -9.48 2.24 0.04
CA ILE A 110 -9.30 2.83 1.37
C ILE A 110 -8.20 2.05 2.08
N GLU A 111 -7.13 2.76 2.47
CA GLU A 111 -6.03 2.18 3.26
C GLU A 111 -6.08 2.73 4.67
N VAL A 112 -6.11 1.84 5.66
CA VAL A 112 -6.05 2.20 7.07
C VAL A 112 -4.83 1.52 7.67
N PHE A 113 -3.91 2.28 8.24
CA PHE A 113 -2.67 1.71 8.75
C PHE A 113 -2.30 2.30 10.11
N ASP A 114 -1.55 1.51 10.87
CA ASP A 114 -1.02 1.94 12.17
C ASP A 114 0.11 2.93 11.95
N ALA A 115 0.06 4.08 12.63
CA ALA A 115 1.13 5.05 12.57
C ALA A 115 2.40 4.50 13.20
N GLU A 116 3.56 4.81 12.60
CA GLU A 116 4.84 4.57 13.24
C GLU A 116 5.19 5.77 14.12
N THR A 117 6.28 5.68 14.89
CA THR A 117 6.60 6.69 15.90
C THR A 117 7.73 7.64 15.51
N SER A 118 8.39 7.38 14.37
CA SER A 118 9.55 8.18 13.94
C SER A 118 9.19 9.45 13.20
N ASN A 119 8.02 9.49 12.57
CA ASN A 119 7.59 10.63 11.76
C ASN A 119 6.25 11.15 12.25
N THR A 120 5.93 12.41 11.91
CA THR A 120 4.65 13.00 12.29
C THR A 120 3.51 12.27 11.57
N MET A 121 2.32 12.33 12.13
CA MET A 121 1.11 11.79 11.52
C MET A 121 0.88 12.38 10.14
N GLU A 122 1.08 13.71 10.04
CA GLU A 122 0.88 14.44 8.80
C GLU A 122 1.84 13.98 7.70
N LEU A 123 3.12 13.78 8.06
CA LEU A 123 4.12 13.32 7.09
C LEU A 123 3.79 11.90 6.59
N GLN A 124 3.39 11.02 7.49
CA GLN A 124 3.00 9.66 7.12
C GLN A 124 1.79 9.67 6.21
N GLN A 125 0.75 10.43 6.55
CA GLN A 125 -0.46 10.51 5.74
C GLN A 125 -0.13 11.04 4.34
N THR A 126 0.67 12.08 4.25
CA THR A 126 1.07 12.69 2.97
C THR A 126 1.82 11.68 2.10
N GLY A 127 2.77 10.93 2.69
CA GLY A 127 3.55 9.95 1.94
C GLY A 127 2.70 8.80 1.43
N TRP A 128 1.86 8.23 2.27
CA TRP A 128 0.99 7.12 1.85
C TRP A 128 -0.04 7.57 0.83
N GLN A 129 -0.59 8.79 0.99
CA GLN A 129 -1.53 9.34 0.02
C GLN A 129 -0.86 9.56 -1.34
N ALA A 130 0.40 10.04 -1.35
CA ALA A 130 1.13 10.26 -2.60
C ALA A 130 1.34 8.94 -3.36
N ILE A 131 1.66 7.86 -2.66
CA ILE A 131 1.80 6.54 -3.30
C ILE A 131 0.45 6.08 -3.86
N LEU A 132 -0.62 6.28 -3.11
CA LEU A 132 -1.96 5.88 -3.56
C LEU A 132 -2.41 6.72 -4.77
N ASP A 133 -2.06 8.01 -4.80
CA ASP A 133 -2.35 8.87 -5.95
C ASP A 133 -1.57 8.42 -7.19
N ASN A 134 -0.32 8.00 -7.02
CA ASN A 134 0.46 7.42 -8.12
C ASN A 134 -0.19 6.14 -8.64
N PHE A 135 -0.67 5.31 -7.74
CA PHE A 135 -1.39 4.08 -8.11
C PHE A 135 -2.62 4.41 -8.96
N LYS A 136 -3.41 5.39 -8.52
CA LYS A 136 -4.60 5.82 -9.27
C LYS A 136 -4.23 6.25 -10.68
N GLY A 137 -3.25 7.14 -10.81
CA GLY A 137 -2.82 7.64 -12.12
C GLY A 137 -2.31 6.53 -13.02
N TYR A 138 -1.50 5.63 -12.48
CA TYR A 138 -0.97 4.50 -13.23
C TYR A 138 -2.08 3.57 -13.73
N THR A 139 -3.01 3.22 -12.84
CA THR A 139 -4.08 2.27 -13.17
C THR A 139 -5.03 2.85 -14.20
N GLU A 140 -5.36 4.13 -14.10
CA GLU A 140 -6.27 4.78 -15.04
C GLU A 140 -5.64 4.96 -16.42
N ALA A 141 -4.32 5.08 -16.49
CA ALA A 141 -3.61 5.25 -17.74
C ALA A 141 -3.32 3.93 -18.46
N ALA A 142 -3.44 2.84 -17.77
CA ALA A 142 -3.09 1.50 -18.31
C ALA A 142 -4.20 0.91 -19.17
#